data_a7758636a52d97d81e3608b4c6efbaca
#
_entry.id   a7758636a52d97d81e3608b4c6efbaca
#
_cell.length_a   1.000
_cell.length_b   1.000
_cell.length_c   1.000
_cell.angle_alpha   90.00
_cell.angle_beta   90.00
_cell.angle_gamma   90.00
#
_symmetry.space_group_name_H-M   'P 1'
#
loop_
_entity.id
_entity.type
_entity.pdbx_description
1 polymer ?
#
loop_
_entity_poly.entity_id
_entity_poly.type
_entity_poly.pdbx_seq_one_letter_code
_entity_poly.pdbx_strand_id
1 'polypeptide(L)'
;ASASLWECMLNAWLGRLYQLQEPQSGLQFEARIAQRQSLVKQLHERQLDLLITTEAPKMDEFSSQLLGHFTLALYCSSPARKKSELNYLRLEWGPDFQQHETGLIAADEVPVLTTSSAELARQQLSALNGCSWLPVNWANEKGGLHTVADSATLSRPLYAIWLQNSDKYSLICDLLKTDVLDEQ
;
A
#
# COMPACT_ATOMS: atom_id res chain seq x y z
N ALA A 1 -0.49 3.26 -6.17
CA ALA A 1 -0.88 2.45 -5.01
C ALA A 1 -2.36 2.14 -5.05
N SER A 2 -2.74 0.94 -4.68
CA SER A 2 -4.13 0.54 -4.67
C SER A 2 -4.88 1.20 -3.51
N ALA A 3 -6.09 1.67 -3.77
CA ALA A 3 -6.96 2.27 -2.77
C ALA A 3 -7.25 1.31 -1.61
N SER A 4 -7.45 0.04 -1.89
CA SER A 4 -7.77 -0.96 -0.86
C SER A 4 -6.56 -1.34 0.03
N LEU A 5 -5.33 -1.25 -0.48
CA LEU A 5 -4.14 -1.38 0.33
C LEU A 5 -4.05 -0.25 1.37
N TRP A 6 -4.20 0.98 0.89
CA TRP A 6 -4.18 2.17 1.72
C TRP A 6 -5.30 2.16 2.75
N GLU A 7 -6.48 1.69 2.37
CA GLU A 7 -7.61 1.54 3.27
C GLU A 7 -7.26 0.64 4.46
N CYS A 8 -6.67 -0.51 4.21
CA CYS A 8 -6.28 -1.46 5.25
C CYS A 8 -5.24 -0.87 6.21
N MET A 9 -4.16 -0.28 5.68
CA MET A 9 -3.10 0.33 6.46
C MET A 9 -3.57 1.62 7.14
N LEU A 10 -4.38 2.41 6.43
CA LEU A 10 -4.91 3.66 6.94
C LEU A 10 -5.87 3.43 8.13
N ASN A 11 -6.68 2.39 8.09
CA ASN A 11 -7.56 2.03 9.20
C ASN A 11 -6.78 1.75 10.49
N ALA A 12 -5.73 0.94 10.42
CA ALA A 12 -4.90 0.65 11.58
C ALA A 12 -4.23 1.92 12.13
N TRP A 13 -3.74 2.77 11.25
CA TRP A 13 -3.05 4.00 11.61
C TRP A 13 -4.00 5.05 12.18
N LEU A 14 -5.17 5.27 11.56
CA LEU A 14 -6.19 6.20 12.06
C LEU A 14 -6.75 5.76 13.42
N GLY A 15 -6.97 4.47 13.60
CA GLY A 15 -7.42 3.92 14.89
C GLY A 15 -6.45 4.25 16.01
N ARG A 16 -5.15 4.11 15.76
CA ARG A 16 -4.11 4.47 16.72
C ARG A 16 -4.02 5.96 16.97
N LEU A 17 -4.05 6.77 15.93
CA LEU A 17 -4.04 8.23 16.08
C LEU A 17 -5.23 8.70 16.90
N TYR A 18 -6.40 8.11 16.68
CA TYR A 18 -7.59 8.44 17.45
C TYR A 18 -7.46 8.08 18.93
N GLN A 19 -6.83 6.93 19.23
CA GLN A 19 -6.59 6.51 20.62
C GLN A 19 -5.56 7.41 21.34
N LEU A 20 -4.61 7.99 20.60
CA LEU A 20 -3.58 8.86 21.15
C LEU A 20 -4.01 10.31 21.26
N GLN A 21 -5.16 10.67 20.71
CA GLN A 21 -5.73 12.00 20.88
C GLN A 21 -6.16 12.23 22.32
N GLU A 22 -5.69 13.33 22.89
CA GLU A 22 -6.32 13.85 24.08
C GLU A 22 -7.76 14.27 23.77
N PRO A 23 -8.75 13.96 24.64
CA PRO A 23 -10.16 14.24 24.37
C PRO A 23 -10.51 15.71 24.07
N GLN A 24 -9.56 16.62 24.34
CA GLN A 24 -9.76 18.07 24.21
C GLN A 24 -9.04 18.68 22.99
N SER A 25 -8.36 17.90 22.16
CA SER A 25 -7.54 18.45 21.06
C SER A 25 -8.36 19.07 19.91
N GLY A 26 -9.64 18.73 19.78
CA GLY A 26 -10.50 19.24 18.70
C GLY A 26 -10.05 18.84 17.29
N LEU A 27 -9.12 17.91 17.16
CA LEU A 27 -8.62 17.45 15.86
C LEU A 27 -9.70 16.66 15.13
N GLN A 28 -9.90 17.02 13.88
CA GLN A 28 -10.72 16.26 12.94
C GLN A 28 -9.83 15.69 11.86
N PHE A 29 -10.07 14.42 11.50
CA PHE A 29 -9.35 13.76 10.43
C PHE A 29 -10.23 13.62 9.21
N GLU A 30 -9.68 13.96 8.06
CA GLU A 30 -10.25 13.61 6.77
C GLU A 30 -9.27 12.66 6.07
N ALA A 31 -9.74 11.48 5.68
CA ALA A 31 -8.95 10.50 4.95
C ALA A 31 -9.46 10.41 3.50
N ARG A 32 -8.51 10.45 2.55
CA ARG A 32 -8.80 10.35 1.12
C ARG A 32 -8.00 9.21 0.53
N ILE A 33 -8.64 8.39 -0.29
CA ILE A 33 -8.03 7.30 -1.04
C ILE A 33 -8.19 7.62 -2.52
N ALA A 34 -7.08 7.83 -3.21
CA ALA A 34 -7.06 8.20 -4.61
C ALA A 34 -5.75 7.76 -5.28
N GLN A 35 -5.65 7.96 -6.58
CA GLN A 35 -4.42 7.71 -7.31
C GLN A 35 -3.28 8.63 -6.81
N ARG A 36 -2.06 8.08 -6.78
CA ARG A 36 -0.88 8.79 -6.27
C ARG A 36 -0.68 10.17 -6.91
N GLN A 37 -0.82 10.27 -8.22
CA GLN A 37 -0.65 11.55 -8.94
C GLN A 37 -1.63 12.61 -8.47
N SER A 38 -2.89 12.23 -8.26
CA SER A 38 -3.92 13.12 -7.73
C SER A 38 -3.61 13.56 -6.29
N LEU A 39 -3.14 12.64 -5.46
CA LEU A 39 -2.78 12.94 -4.07
C LEU A 39 -1.54 13.85 -3.97
N VAL A 40 -0.53 13.63 -4.80
CA VAL A 40 0.65 14.49 -4.87
C VAL A 40 0.26 15.92 -5.28
N LYS A 41 -0.62 16.07 -6.25
CA LYS A 41 -1.17 17.38 -6.66
C LYS A 41 -1.91 18.06 -5.51
N GLN A 42 -2.78 17.33 -4.81
CA GLN A 42 -3.52 17.86 -3.65
C GLN A 42 -2.58 18.30 -2.52
N LEU A 43 -1.49 17.56 -2.30
CA LEU A 43 -0.45 17.92 -1.32
C LEU A 43 0.25 19.23 -1.73
N HIS A 44 0.63 19.35 -2.98
CA HIS A 44 1.25 20.56 -3.54
C HIS A 44 0.31 21.78 -3.43
N GLU A 45 -0.97 21.59 -3.71
CA GLU A 45 -2.01 22.63 -3.64
C GLU A 45 -2.52 22.90 -2.22
N ARG A 46 -1.93 22.30 -1.19
CA ARG A 46 -2.30 22.41 0.21
C ARG A 46 -3.73 21.96 0.55
N GLN A 47 -4.30 21.10 -0.30
CA GLN A 47 -5.60 20.45 -0.05
C GLN A 47 -5.46 19.16 0.75
N LEU A 48 -4.23 18.68 0.91
CA LEU A 48 -3.85 17.53 1.71
C LEU A 48 -2.65 17.92 2.58
N ASP A 49 -2.65 17.51 3.83
CA ASP A 49 -1.57 17.85 4.77
C ASP A 49 -0.48 16.77 4.82
N LEU A 50 -0.87 15.50 4.68
CA LEU A 50 0.01 14.35 4.79
C LEU A 50 -0.37 13.30 3.75
N LEU A 51 0.62 12.82 3.02
CA LEU A 51 0.48 11.73 2.04
C LEU A 51 1.24 10.49 2.53
N ILE A 52 0.59 9.34 2.49
CA ILE A 52 1.22 8.04 2.73
C ILE A 52 1.39 7.33 1.39
N THR A 53 2.60 6.91 1.05
CA THR A 53 2.93 6.33 -0.26
C THR A 53 4.09 5.33 -0.18
N THR A 54 4.17 4.45 -1.17
CA THR A 54 5.28 3.50 -1.32
C THR A 54 6.50 4.09 -2.03
N GLU A 55 6.34 5.25 -2.67
CA GLU A 55 7.41 5.91 -3.41
C GLU A 55 7.41 7.40 -3.07
N ALA A 56 8.52 7.90 -2.52
CA ALA A 56 8.66 9.32 -2.23
C ALA A 56 8.76 10.13 -3.53
N PRO A 57 7.96 11.21 -3.72
CA PRO A 57 8.14 12.12 -4.83
C PRO A 57 9.52 12.78 -4.77
N LYS A 58 10.20 12.88 -5.90
CA LYS A 58 11.51 13.55 -6.02
C LYS A 58 11.31 15.04 -6.28
N MET A 59 10.81 15.76 -5.28
CA MET A 59 10.57 17.20 -5.36
C MET A 59 11.12 17.86 -4.10
N ASP A 60 11.85 18.95 -4.28
CA ASP A 60 12.56 19.65 -3.18
C ASP A 60 11.62 20.29 -2.15
N GLU A 61 10.39 20.57 -2.53
CA GLU A 61 9.36 21.16 -1.65
C GLU A 61 8.76 20.19 -0.63
N PHE A 62 8.97 18.88 -0.81
CA PHE A 62 8.44 17.86 0.07
C PHE A 62 9.47 17.36 1.07
N SER A 63 9.03 17.18 2.30
CA SER A 63 9.74 16.38 3.30
C SER A 63 9.18 14.97 3.31
N SER A 64 10.02 14.01 3.61
CA SER A 64 9.63 12.60 3.69
C SER A 64 10.22 11.91 4.91
N GLN A 65 9.48 10.95 5.44
CA GLN A 65 9.95 10.05 6.48
C GLN A 65 9.57 8.63 6.13
N LEU A 66 10.55 7.72 6.24
CA LEU A 66 10.28 6.29 6.15
C LEU A 66 9.50 5.85 7.39
N LEU A 67 8.30 5.30 7.17
CA LEU A 67 7.46 4.77 8.26
C LEU A 67 7.82 3.32 8.60
N GLY A 68 8.32 2.57 7.64
CA GLY A 68 8.68 1.17 7.78
C GLY A 68 8.55 0.44 6.45
N HIS A 69 8.48 -0.88 6.53
CA HIS A 69 8.34 -1.77 5.37
C HIS A 69 7.16 -2.71 5.56
N PHE A 70 6.54 -3.10 4.46
CA PHE A 70 5.57 -4.19 4.44
C PHE A 70 5.99 -5.22 3.39
N THR A 71 5.51 -6.45 3.56
CA THR A 71 5.90 -7.55 2.71
C THR A 71 4.78 -7.94 1.76
N LEU A 72 5.09 -8.11 0.49
CA LEU A 72 4.23 -8.69 -0.52
C LEU A 72 4.63 -10.16 -0.74
N ALA A 73 3.63 -11.00 -0.95
CA ALA A 73 3.82 -12.37 -1.42
C ALA A 73 2.86 -12.65 -2.58
N LEU A 74 3.19 -13.63 -3.38
CA LEU A 74 2.33 -14.07 -4.46
C LEU A 74 1.30 -15.06 -3.94
N TYR A 75 0.03 -14.69 -4.02
CA TYR A 75 -1.09 -15.46 -3.48
C TYR A 75 -2.00 -16.02 -4.58
N CYS A 76 -2.60 -17.16 -4.28
CA CYS A 76 -3.65 -17.80 -5.05
C CYS A 76 -4.74 -18.37 -4.12
N SER A 77 -5.82 -18.89 -4.71
CA SER A 77 -6.98 -19.37 -3.95
C SER A 77 -6.90 -20.81 -3.48
N SER A 78 -5.89 -21.58 -3.92
CA SER A 78 -5.75 -23.00 -3.63
C SER A 78 -4.33 -23.33 -3.19
N PRO A 79 -4.16 -24.29 -2.26
CA PRO A 79 -2.82 -24.68 -1.78
C PRO A 79 -2.01 -25.43 -2.84
N ALA A 80 -0.70 -25.41 -2.69
CA ALA A 80 0.27 -26.17 -3.48
C ALA A 80 0.23 -25.92 -5.01
N ARG A 81 -0.21 -24.73 -5.43
CA ARG A 81 -0.22 -24.34 -6.85
C ARG A 81 1.12 -23.73 -7.23
N LYS A 82 1.55 -23.99 -8.47
CA LYS A 82 2.75 -23.39 -9.07
C LYS A 82 2.38 -22.20 -9.95
N LYS A 83 3.30 -21.24 -10.09
CA LYS A 83 3.10 -20.05 -10.93
C LYS A 83 2.72 -20.40 -12.38
N SER A 84 3.33 -21.45 -12.95
CA SER A 84 3.04 -21.90 -14.31
C SER A 84 1.62 -22.40 -14.56
N GLU A 85 0.89 -22.72 -13.50
CA GLU A 85 -0.49 -23.20 -13.54
C GLU A 85 -1.52 -22.07 -13.39
N LEU A 86 -1.06 -20.84 -13.12
CA LEU A 86 -1.89 -19.71 -12.69
C LEU A 86 -1.79 -18.55 -13.68
N ASN A 87 -2.90 -17.86 -13.88
CA ASN A 87 -2.94 -16.62 -14.60
C ASN A 87 -2.49 -15.47 -13.70
N TYR A 88 -1.82 -14.47 -14.25
CA TYR A 88 -1.36 -13.33 -13.50
C TYR A 88 -2.41 -12.22 -13.46
N LEU A 89 -2.73 -11.78 -12.23
CA LEU A 89 -3.54 -10.60 -11.95
C LEU A 89 -2.60 -9.49 -11.45
N ARG A 90 -2.49 -8.43 -12.24
CA ARG A 90 -1.62 -7.30 -11.88
C ARG A 90 -2.35 -6.35 -10.95
N LEU A 91 -1.78 -6.14 -9.77
CA LEU A 91 -2.13 -5.05 -8.88
C LEU A 91 -1.15 -3.90 -9.09
N GLU A 92 -1.65 -2.71 -9.32
CA GLU A 92 -0.83 -1.53 -9.60
C GLU A 92 -0.16 -0.99 -8.32
N TRP A 93 1.11 -1.30 -8.14
CA TRP A 93 1.92 -0.90 -6.99
C TRP A 93 2.81 0.32 -7.25
N GLY A 94 2.70 0.95 -8.41
CA GLY A 94 3.49 2.08 -8.84
C GLY A 94 4.65 1.71 -9.79
N PRO A 95 5.32 2.72 -10.38
CA PRO A 95 6.34 2.50 -11.41
C PRO A 95 7.54 1.67 -10.95
N ASP A 96 8.03 1.88 -9.71
CA ASP A 96 9.16 1.12 -9.18
C ASP A 96 8.84 -0.38 -9.05
N PHE A 97 7.60 -0.71 -8.72
CA PHE A 97 7.17 -2.11 -8.68
C PHE A 97 7.17 -2.77 -10.05
N GLN A 98 6.83 -2.04 -11.11
CA GLN A 98 6.86 -2.56 -12.47
C GLN A 98 8.26 -3.04 -12.88
N GLN A 99 9.31 -2.39 -12.41
CA GLN A 99 10.69 -2.83 -12.64
C GLN A 99 10.99 -4.16 -11.93
N HIS A 100 10.53 -4.33 -10.71
CA HIS A 100 10.64 -5.61 -9.99
C HIS A 100 9.79 -6.70 -10.62
N GLU A 101 8.59 -6.36 -11.08
CA GLU A 101 7.65 -7.27 -11.72
C GLU A 101 8.24 -7.92 -12.97
N THR A 102 8.99 -7.20 -13.78
CA THR A 102 9.65 -7.75 -14.99
C THR A 102 10.64 -8.88 -14.69
N GLY A 103 11.18 -8.93 -13.47
CA GLY A 103 12.04 -10.03 -13.02
C GLY A 103 11.29 -11.19 -12.36
N LEU A 104 10.02 -11.01 -12.05
CA LEU A 104 9.20 -11.96 -11.27
C LEU A 104 8.18 -12.71 -12.12
N ILE A 105 7.83 -12.19 -13.28
CA ILE A 105 6.93 -12.80 -14.26
C ILE A 105 7.69 -13.00 -15.58
N ALA A 106 7.21 -13.93 -16.41
CA ALA A 106 7.77 -14.12 -17.74
C ALA A 106 7.63 -12.85 -18.58
N ALA A 107 8.61 -12.56 -19.42
CA ALA A 107 8.66 -11.32 -20.21
C ALA A 107 7.48 -11.18 -21.20
N ASP A 108 6.88 -12.28 -21.58
CA ASP A 108 5.74 -12.38 -22.48
C ASP A 108 4.40 -12.61 -21.76
N GLU A 109 4.41 -12.63 -20.43
CA GLU A 109 3.19 -12.84 -19.64
C GLU A 109 2.30 -11.59 -19.67
N VAL A 110 1.10 -11.77 -20.21
CA VAL A 110 0.07 -10.72 -20.21
C VAL A 110 -0.88 -10.96 -19.03
N PRO A 111 -1.07 -9.95 -18.15
CA PRO A 111 -2.05 -10.08 -17.08
C PRO A 111 -3.45 -10.30 -17.62
N VAL A 112 -4.21 -11.22 -17.02
CA VAL A 112 -5.64 -11.42 -17.36
C VAL A 112 -6.53 -10.36 -16.74
N LEU A 113 -6.04 -9.69 -15.70
CA LEU A 113 -6.68 -8.56 -15.04
C LEU A 113 -5.59 -7.59 -14.58
N THR A 114 -5.82 -6.30 -14.77
CA THR A 114 -5.03 -5.22 -14.15
C THR A 114 -5.99 -4.36 -13.33
N THR A 115 -5.68 -4.13 -12.07
CA THR A 115 -6.53 -3.36 -11.17
C THR A 115 -5.70 -2.56 -10.15
N SER A 116 -6.25 -1.49 -9.65
CA SER A 116 -5.73 -0.74 -8.51
C SER A 116 -6.33 -1.19 -7.17
N SER A 117 -7.27 -2.13 -7.19
CA SER A 117 -7.97 -2.63 -6.00
C SER A 117 -7.45 -4.01 -5.59
N ALA A 118 -6.80 -4.09 -4.43
CA ALA A 118 -6.36 -5.37 -3.85
C ALA A 118 -7.56 -6.29 -3.51
N GLU A 119 -8.65 -5.71 -3.05
CA GLU A 119 -9.86 -6.48 -2.77
C GLU A 119 -10.46 -7.11 -4.03
N LEU A 120 -10.53 -6.35 -5.12
CA LEU A 120 -10.98 -6.91 -6.39
C LEU A 120 -10.05 -8.02 -6.89
N ALA A 121 -8.74 -7.81 -6.83
CA ALA A 121 -7.77 -8.85 -7.17
C ALA A 121 -7.99 -10.12 -6.34
N ARG A 122 -8.12 -9.98 -5.02
CA ARG A 122 -8.38 -11.09 -4.10
C ARG A 122 -9.65 -11.87 -4.48
N GLN A 123 -10.74 -11.16 -4.72
CA GLN A 123 -12.03 -11.79 -5.07
C GLN A 123 -11.99 -12.52 -6.40
N GLN A 124 -11.16 -12.11 -7.33
CA GLN A 124 -11.05 -12.71 -8.66
C GLN A 124 -10.04 -13.86 -8.77
N LEU A 125 -9.26 -14.13 -7.73
CA LEU A 125 -8.23 -15.20 -7.77
C LEU A 125 -8.81 -16.57 -8.10
N SER A 126 -9.94 -16.94 -7.51
CA SER A 126 -10.59 -18.21 -7.78
C SER A 126 -11.20 -18.25 -9.19
N ALA A 127 -11.99 -17.25 -9.53
CA ALA A 127 -12.72 -17.20 -10.81
C ALA A 127 -11.81 -17.18 -12.03
N LEU A 128 -10.66 -16.50 -11.94
CA LEU A 128 -9.70 -16.36 -13.03
C LEU A 128 -8.53 -17.37 -12.95
N ASN A 129 -8.58 -18.32 -12.02
CA ASN A 129 -7.48 -19.24 -11.74
C ASN A 129 -6.15 -18.47 -11.63
N GLY A 130 -6.13 -17.47 -10.75
CA GLY A 130 -5.12 -16.42 -10.75
C GLY A 130 -4.19 -16.42 -9.57
N CYS A 131 -3.12 -15.65 -9.73
CA CYS A 131 -2.23 -15.24 -8.66
C CYS A 131 -1.98 -13.73 -8.71
N SER A 132 -1.74 -13.13 -7.55
CA SER A 132 -1.47 -11.70 -7.43
C SER A 132 -0.54 -11.40 -6.26
N TRP A 133 0.23 -10.32 -6.37
CA TRP A 133 1.07 -9.82 -5.28
C TRP A 133 0.22 -9.04 -4.30
N LEU A 134 0.07 -9.57 -3.08
CA LEU A 134 -0.77 -8.99 -2.03
C LEU A 134 0.04 -8.85 -0.73
N PRO A 135 -0.32 -7.87 0.13
CA PRO A 135 0.33 -7.71 1.43
C PRO A 135 0.08 -8.91 2.34
N VAL A 136 1.13 -9.42 2.96
CA VAL A 136 1.09 -10.64 3.78
C VAL A 136 0.11 -10.51 4.94
N ASN A 137 0.19 -9.43 5.71
CA ASN A 137 -0.66 -9.25 6.88
C ASN A 137 -2.13 -9.09 6.50
N TRP A 138 -2.42 -8.33 5.46
CA TRP A 138 -3.77 -8.16 4.95
C TRP A 138 -4.34 -9.47 4.41
N ALA A 139 -3.55 -10.25 3.66
CA ALA A 139 -3.97 -11.55 3.13
C ALA A 139 -4.24 -12.56 4.26
N ASN A 140 -3.42 -12.57 5.31
CA ASN A 140 -3.61 -13.43 6.47
C ASN A 140 -4.88 -13.06 7.25
N GLU A 141 -5.16 -11.77 7.41
CA GLU A 141 -6.38 -11.28 8.06
C GLU A 141 -7.64 -11.69 7.28
N LYS A 142 -7.62 -11.55 5.95
CA LYS A 142 -8.76 -11.95 5.10
C LYS A 142 -8.98 -13.46 5.10
N GLY A 143 -7.92 -14.26 5.17
CA GLY A 143 -7.99 -15.71 5.14
C GLY A 143 -8.33 -16.31 3.77
N GLY A 144 -8.25 -17.60 3.64
CA GLY A 144 -8.60 -18.33 2.42
C GLY A 144 -7.62 -18.18 1.26
N LEU A 145 -6.45 -17.56 1.49
CA LEU A 145 -5.40 -17.39 0.51
C LEU A 145 -4.18 -18.25 0.82
N HIS A 146 -3.50 -18.68 -0.23
CA HIS A 146 -2.31 -19.53 -0.15
C HIS A 146 -1.18 -18.93 -0.97
N THR A 147 0.03 -19.01 -0.45
CA THR A 147 1.21 -18.59 -1.22
C THR A 147 1.45 -19.55 -2.38
N VAL A 148 1.84 -18.99 -3.52
CA VAL A 148 2.25 -19.77 -4.67
C VAL A 148 3.56 -20.49 -4.36
N ALA A 149 3.66 -21.79 -4.71
CA ALA A 149 4.84 -22.61 -4.44
C ALA A 149 6.08 -22.00 -5.13
N ASP A 150 7.20 -22.04 -4.40
CA ASP A 150 8.53 -21.60 -4.87
C ASP A 150 8.59 -20.09 -5.23
N SER A 151 7.62 -19.29 -4.78
CA SER A 151 7.65 -17.84 -4.96
C SER A 151 8.39 -17.14 -3.81
N ALA A 152 9.13 -16.08 -4.16
CA ALA A 152 9.80 -15.23 -3.19
C ALA A 152 8.85 -14.17 -2.64
N THR A 153 9.20 -13.59 -1.50
CA THR A 153 8.53 -12.39 -0.96
C THR A 153 9.26 -11.14 -1.39
N LEU A 154 8.56 -10.00 -1.37
CA LEU A 154 9.10 -8.71 -1.73
C LEU A 154 8.80 -7.68 -0.64
N SER A 155 9.84 -7.05 -0.11
CA SER A 155 9.70 -5.96 0.86
C SER A 155 9.47 -4.62 0.13
N ARG A 156 8.49 -3.85 0.60
CA ARG A 156 8.18 -2.51 0.08
C ARG A 156 8.26 -1.47 1.18
N PRO A 157 8.88 -0.32 0.93
CA PRO A 157 8.91 0.77 1.89
C PRO A 157 7.57 1.53 1.92
N LEU A 158 7.28 2.15 3.05
CA LEU A 158 6.15 3.06 3.23
C LEU A 158 6.66 4.39 3.76
N TYR A 159 6.30 5.47 3.09
CA TYR A 159 6.73 6.84 3.39
C TYR A 159 5.56 7.72 3.77
N ALA A 160 5.81 8.64 4.71
CA ALA A 160 4.98 9.81 4.94
C ALA A 160 5.61 11.01 4.24
N ILE A 161 4.82 11.78 3.52
CA ILE A 161 5.24 12.94 2.72
C ILE A 161 4.40 14.14 3.12
N TRP A 162 5.04 15.29 3.32
CA TRP A 162 4.39 16.57 3.61
C TRP A 162 5.17 17.74 3.00
N LEU A 163 4.56 18.92 2.93
CA LEU A 163 5.24 20.13 2.50
C LEU A 163 6.19 20.63 3.60
N GLN A 164 7.43 20.98 3.24
CA GLN A 164 8.44 21.49 4.18
C GLN A 164 7.97 22.73 4.95
N ASN A 165 7.20 23.60 4.28
CA ASN A 165 6.67 24.84 4.84
C ASN A 165 5.20 24.73 5.27
N SER A 166 4.74 23.54 5.63
CA SER A 166 3.39 23.34 6.16
C SER A 166 3.20 24.08 7.48
N ASP A 167 2.09 24.76 7.62
CA ASP A 167 1.66 25.36 8.89
C ASP A 167 1.30 24.31 9.96
N LYS A 168 1.10 23.06 9.54
CA LYS A 168 0.82 21.90 10.40
C LYS A 168 2.06 21.04 10.69
N TYR A 169 3.24 21.54 10.42
CA TYR A 169 4.50 20.80 10.56
C TYR A 169 4.67 20.14 11.93
N SER A 170 4.44 20.89 13.01
CA SER A 170 4.58 20.37 14.37
C SER A 170 3.60 19.23 14.66
N LEU A 171 2.35 19.38 14.22
CA LEU A 171 1.33 18.33 14.36
C LEU A 171 1.71 17.08 13.58
N ILE A 172 2.18 17.23 12.35
CA ILE A 172 2.63 16.11 11.51
C ILE A 172 3.80 15.37 12.17
N CYS A 173 4.80 16.11 12.70
CA CYS A 173 5.92 15.51 13.40
C CYS A 173 5.48 14.73 14.64
N ASP A 174 4.53 15.24 15.40
CA ASP A 174 3.99 14.54 16.57
C ASP A 174 3.23 13.26 16.17
N LEU A 175 2.46 13.31 15.11
CA LEU A 175 1.76 12.14 14.57
C LEU A 175 2.73 11.05 14.08
N LEU A 176 3.84 11.45 13.46
CA LEU A 176 4.83 10.53 12.90
C LEU A 176 5.75 9.89 13.95
N LYS A 177 5.76 10.38 15.19
CA LYS A 177 6.43 9.71 16.30
C LYS A 177 5.72 8.43 16.73
N THR A 178 4.49 8.23 16.25
CA THR A 178 3.70 7.03 16.56
C THR A 178 4.14 5.90 15.63
N ASP A 179 4.73 4.86 16.22
CA ASP A 179 5.21 3.69 15.48
C ASP A 179 4.05 2.72 15.23
N VAL A 180 3.55 2.68 13.99
CA VAL A 180 2.40 1.88 13.61
C VAL A 180 2.79 0.58 12.92
N LEU A 181 4.00 0.51 12.35
CA LEU A 181 4.46 -0.66 11.59
C LEU A 181 5.28 -1.65 12.43
N ASP A 182 5.80 -1.24 13.58
CA ASP A 182 6.63 -2.10 14.44
C ASP A 182 5.84 -3.16 15.22
N GLU A 183 4.51 -3.16 15.14
CA GLU A 183 3.66 -4.18 15.77
C GLU A 183 3.17 -5.26 14.80
N GLN A 184 3.77 -5.34 13.63
CA GLN A 184 3.39 -6.33 12.63
C GLN A 184 4.42 -7.45 12.51
#